data_957d7f11314015854bd1b8174d4674d3
#
_entry.id   957d7f11314015854bd1b8174d4674d3
#
_cell.length_a   1.000
_cell.length_b   1.000
_cell.length_c   1.000
_cell.angle_alpha   90.00
_cell.angle_beta   90.00
_cell.angle_gamma   90.00
#
_symmetry.space_group_name_H-M   'P 1'
#
loop_
_entity.id
_entity.type
_entity.pdbx_description
1 polymer ?
#
loop_
_entity_poly.entity_id
_entity_poly.type
_entity_poly.pdbx_seq_one_letter_code
_entity_poly.pdbx_strand_id
1 'polypeptide(L)'
;MAKKAQTSVTVVMPVLNEEHHLEAAVASVLSQKYDGPLELFLALGPSSDNTNKIAKRLAKADSRVKLSENPEGLTTVGLNRVIRESTGDVIVRVDAHSEPMPGYIARGVEILNETGADLLGGIMDAKGKTPFQQAVAWAYTSRFGIGGAVFHVGGEAGEAESAYLGIFRRSALERVGGYD
;
A
#
# COMPACT_ATOMS: atom_id res chain seq x y z
N MET A 1 -13.23 25.39 19.82
CA MET A 1 -12.26 25.13 18.74
C MET A 1 -12.85 24.09 17.82
N ALA A 2 -13.07 24.39 16.54
CA ALA A 2 -13.55 23.39 15.57
C ALA A 2 -12.50 22.28 15.45
N LYS A 3 -12.94 21.02 15.62
CA LYS A 3 -12.08 19.83 15.45
C LYS A 3 -11.63 19.84 13.98
N LYS A 4 -10.33 20.00 13.72
CA LYS A 4 -9.77 19.96 12.37
C LYS A 4 -10.23 18.65 11.72
N ALA A 5 -10.85 18.70 10.54
CA ALA A 5 -11.28 17.51 9.84
C ALA A 5 -10.07 16.58 9.69
N GLN A 6 -10.25 15.32 10.09
CA GLN A 6 -9.16 14.33 9.99
C GLN A 6 -9.00 13.93 8.52
N THR A 7 -7.78 13.86 8.04
CA THR A 7 -7.44 13.44 6.67
C THR A 7 -8.03 12.07 6.39
N SER A 8 -8.78 11.91 5.31
CA SER A 8 -9.32 10.61 4.91
C SER A 8 -8.28 9.82 4.10
N VAL A 9 -8.23 8.50 4.32
CA VAL A 9 -7.27 7.60 3.68
C VAL A 9 -7.98 6.50 2.91
N THR A 10 -7.62 6.35 1.65
CA THR A 10 -7.93 5.16 0.86
C THR A 10 -6.66 4.32 0.68
N VAL A 11 -6.68 3.09 1.20
CA VAL A 11 -5.65 2.09 0.87
C VAL A 11 -6.06 1.36 -0.39
N VAL A 12 -5.14 1.23 -1.33
CA VAL A 12 -5.34 0.52 -2.59
C VAL A 12 -4.43 -0.69 -2.63
N MET A 13 -5.02 -1.86 -2.84
CA MET A 13 -4.29 -3.12 -2.90
C MET A 13 -4.59 -3.82 -4.22
N PRO A 14 -3.63 -3.85 -5.18
CA PRO A 14 -3.75 -4.67 -6.37
C PRO A 14 -3.63 -6.15 -5.98
N VAL A 15 -4.53 -6.99 -6.48
CA VAL A 15 -4.68 -8.39 -6.03
C VAL A 15 -4.79 -9.32 -7.23
N LEU A 16 -3.82 -10.25 -7.37
CA LEU A 16 -3.81 -11.29 -8.40
C LEU A 16 -3.02 -12.51 -7.92
N ASN A 17 -3.67 -13.67 -7.74
CA ASN A 17 -3.06 -14.93 -7.31
C ASN A 17 -2.31 -14.82 -5.96
N GLU A 18 -3.00 -14.32 -4.93
CA GLU A 18 -2.44 -14.03 -3.60
C GLU A 18 -3.14 -14.83 -2.49
N GLU A 19 -3.64 -16.04 -2.77
CA GLU A 19 -4.42 -16.82 -1.80
C GLU A 19 -3.67 -17.08 -0.48
N HIS A 20 -2.32 -17.10 -0.49
CA HIS A 20 -1.50 -17.37 0.70
C HIS A 20 -1.14 -16.12 1.51
N HIS A 21 -1.30 -14.92 0.96
CA HIS A 21 -0.84 -13.67 1.58
C HIS A 21 -1.96 -12.68 1.86
N LEU A 22 -3.02 -12.68 1.06
CA LEU A 22 -4.07 -11.66 1.08
C LEU A 22 -4.68 -11.44 2.47
N GLU A 23 -4.94 -12.49 3.24
CA GLU A 23 -5.53 -12.36 4.57
C GLU A 23 -4.61 -11.60 5.54
N ALA A 24 -3.31 -11.93 5.54
CA ALA A 24 -2.33 -11.26 6.39
C ALA A 24 -2.14 -9.80 5.98
N ALA A 25 -2.05 -9.51 4.67
CA ALA A 25 -1.92 -8.16 4.15
C ALA A 25 -3.14 -7.29 4.52
N VAL A 26 -4.36 -7.80 4.33
CA VAL A 26 -5.60 -7.09 4.72
C VAL A 26 -5.66 -6.87 6.23
N ALA A 27 -5.33 -7.88 7.04
CA ALA A 27 -5.32 -7.76 8.49
C ALA A 27 -4.31 -6.71 8.97
N SER A 28 -3.12 -6.62 8.36
CA SER A 28 -2.10 -5.63 8.70
C SER A 28 -2.56 -4.19 8.43
N VAL A 29 -3.34 -3.98 7.36
CA VAL A 29 -3.95 -2.68 7.05
C VAL A 29 -5.08 -2.35 8.03
N LEU A 30 -5.99 -3.29 8.27
CA LEU A 30 -7.17 -3.06 9.12
C LEU A 30 -6.82 -2.88 10.60
N SER A 31 -5.65 -3.39 11.04
CA SER A 31 -5.12 -3.22 12.40
C SER A 31 -4.38 -1.90 12.62
N GLN A 32 -4.18 -1.09 11.58
CA GLN A 32 -3.54 0.22 11.72
C GLN A 32 -4.36 1.12 12.66
N LYS A 33 -3.69 1.69 13.65
CA LYS A 33 -4.29 2.72 14.52
C LYS A 33 -4.27 4.05 13.77
N TYR A 34 -5.41 4.42 13.21
CA TYR A 34 -5.59 5.69 12.51
C TYR A 34 -6.93 6.31 12.93
N ASP A 35 -6.89 7.54 13.40
CA ASP A 35 -8.08 8.20 13.97
C ASP A 35 -9.02 8.79 12.90
N GLY A 36 -8.54 8.94 11.65
CA GLY A 36 -9.33 9.42 10.52
C GLY A 36 -10.11 8.33 9.80
N PRO A 37 -10.97 8.70 8.85
CA PRO A 37 -11.63 7.73 7.96
C PRO A 37 -10.60 6.91 7.19
N LEU A 38 -10.74 5.57 7.24
CA LEU A 38 -9.88 4.61 6.56
C LEU A 38 -10.74 3.60 5.80
N GLU A 39 -10.49 3.46 4.51
CA GLU A 39 -11.06 2.42 3.66
C GLU A 39 -9.96 1.65 2.91
N LEU A 40 -10.22 0.39 2.59
CA LEU A 40 -9.32 -0.49 1.85
C LEU A 40 -10.02 -1.02 0.61
N PHE A 41 -9.49 -0.70 -0.57
CA PHE A 41 -9.96 -1.26 -1.83
C PHE A 41 -9.04 -2.39 -2.30
N LEU A 42 -9.65 -3.53 -2.57
CA LEU A 42 -8.99 -4.65 -3.24
C LEU A 42 -9.30 -4.58 -4.74
N ALA A 43 -8.30 -4.25 -5.56
CA ALA A 43 -8.42 -4.23 -7.02
C ALA A 43 -8.20 -5.64 -7.57
N LEU A 44 -9.30 -6.37 -7.78
CA LEU A 44 -9.29 -7.80 -8.07
C LEU A 44 -9.00 -8.10 -9.54
N GLY A 45 -7.84 -8.69 -9.79
CA GLY A 45 -7.50 -9.29 -11.08
C GLY A 45 -8.16 -10.66 -11.29
N PRO A 46 -8.03 -11.24 -12.50
CA PRO A 46 -8.59 -12.55 -12.87
C PRO A 46 -7.74 -13.69 -12.28
N SER A 47 -7.78 -13.86 -10.95
CA SER A 47 -7.01 -14.88 -10.24
C SER A 47 -7.50 -16.29 -10.58
N SER A 48 -6.56 -17.22 -10.73
CA SER A 48 -6.81 -18.65 -11.01
C SER A 48 -6.89 -19.51 -9.75
N ASP A 49 -6.54 -18.94 -8.59
CA ASP A 49 -6.56 -19.56 -7.27
C ASP A 49 -7.78 -19.09 -6.43
N ASN A 50 -7.79 -19.32 -5.12
CA ASN A 50 -8.88 -18.92 -4.23
C ASN A 50 -8.90 -17.43 -3.86
N THR A 51 -8.00 -16.60 -4.38
CA THR A 51 -7.84 -15.18 -4.04
C THR A 51 -9.15 -14.41 -4.06
N ASN A 52 -9.90 -14.48 -5.17
CA ASN A 52 -11.15 -13.72 -5.32
C ASN A 52 -12.26 -14.19 -4.36
N LYS A 53 -12.25 -15.47 -3.97
CA LYS A 53 -13.15 -16.00 -2.94
C LYS A 53 -12.80 -15.48 -1.55
N ILE A 54 -11.50 -15.42 -1.24
CA ILE A 54 -10.97 -14.85 0.01
C ILE A 54 -11.34 -13.36 0.09
N ALA A 55 -11.08 -12.58 -0.96
CA ALA A 55 -11.40 -11.16 -1.02
C ALA A 55 -12.89 -10.88 -0.75
N LYS A 56 -13.80 -11.64 -1.37
CA LYS A 56 -15.25 -11.52 -1.14
C LYS A 56 -15.64 -11.81 0.31
N ARG A 57 -14.98 -12.79 0.95
CA ARG A 57 -15.20 -13.09 2.37
C ARG A 57 -14.72 -11.96 3.28
N LEU A 58 -13.55 -11.40 3.00
CA LEU A 58 -12.97 -10.27 3.75
C LEU A 58 -13.87 -9.02 3.66
N ALA A 59 -14.35 -8.68 2.46
CA ALA A 59 -15.26 -7.56 2.25
C ALA A 59 -16.61 -7.74 2.95
N LYS A 60 -17.07 -9.00 3.11
CA LYS A 60 -18.29 -9.28 3.87
C LYS A 60 -18.08 -9.17 5.39
N ALA A 61 -16.85 -9.43 5.86
CA ALA A 61 -16.51 -9.43 7.29
C ALA A 61 -16.23 -8.02 7.84
N ASP A 62 -15.69 -7.10 7.03
CA ASP A 62 -15.38 -5.73 7.46
C ASP A 62 -15.81 -4.72 6.40
N SER A 63 -16.70 -3.80 6.77
CA SER A 63 -17.26 -2.78 5.87
C SER A 63 -16.25 -1.78 5.31
N ARG A 64 -15.06 -1.69 5.90
CA ARG A 64 -13.97 -0.86 5.38
C ARG A 64 -13.33 -1.49 4.14
N VAL A 65 -13.48 -2.81 3.94
CA VAL A 65 -12.95 -3.51 2.77
C VAL A 65 -13.95 -3.43 1.62
N LYS A 66 -13.51 -2.85 0.52
CA LYS A 66 -14.28 -2.69 -0.71
C LYS A 66 -13.62 -3.45 -1.86
N LEU A 67 -14.41 -3.90 -2.80
CA LEU A 67 -13.91 -4.60 -3.98
C LEU A 67 -14.04 -3.69 -5.21
N SER A 68 -12.99 -3.64 -6.01
CA SER A 68 -12.98 -3.02 -7.33
C SER A 68 -12.53 -4.06 -8.34
N GLU A 69 -13.24 -4.19 -9.46
CA GLU A 69 -12.86 -5.17 -10.47
C GLU A 69 -11.73 -4.64 -11.35
N ASN A 70 -10.76 -5.52 -11.65
CA ASN A 70 -9.61 -5.24 -12.51
C ASN A 70 -9.46 -6.39 -13.53
N PRO A 71 -10.37 -6.52 -14.49
CA PRO A 71 -10.40 -7.66 -15.41
C PRO A 71 -9.15 -7.77 -16.29
N GLU A 72 -8.44 -6.67 -16.52
CA GLU A 72 -7.17 -6.63 -17.24
C GLU A 72 -6.02 -7.26 -16.44
N GLY A 73 -6.12 -7.34 -15.11
CA GLY A 73 -5.09 -7.86 -14.22
C GLY A 73 -3.84 -7.00 -14.11
N LEU A 74 -3.83 -5.81 -14.72
CA LEU A 74 -2.69 -4.90 -14.70
C LEU A 74 -2.73 -4.04 -13.43
N THR A 75 -1.60 -3.96 -12.73
CA THR A 75 -1.50 -3.22 -11.46
C THR A 75 -1.91 -1.76 -11.63
N THR A 76 -1.37 -1.05 -12.62
CA THR A 76 -1.65 0.38 -12.83
C THR A 76 -3.12 0.63 -13.18
N VAL A 77 -3.74 -0.25 -13.97
CA VAL A 77 -5.17 -0.16 -14.30
C VAL A 77 -6.04 -0.30 -13.03
N GLY A 78 -5.73 -1.28 -12.19
CA GLY A 78 -6.43 -1.48 -10.92
C GLY A 78 -6.26 -0.30 -9.97
N LEU A 79 -5.04 0.22 -9.80
CA LEU A 79 -4.75 1.40 -8.98
C LEU A 79 -5.53 2.62 -9.48
N ASN A 80 -5.49 2.94 -10.77
CA ASN A 80 -6.17 4.07 -11.36
C ASN A 80 -7.70 3.95 -11.25
N ARG A 81 -8.24 2.74 -11.35
CA ARG A 81 -9.67 2.51 -11.15
C ARG A 81 -10.09 2.84 -9.72
N VAL A 82 -9.37 2.32 -8.73
CA VAL A 82 -9.67 2.61 -7.32
C VAL A 82 -9.53 4.10 -7.00
N ILE A 83 -8.53 4.79 -7.55
CA ILE A 83 -8.37 6.24 -7.35
C ILE A 83 -9.63 6.99 -7.82
N ARG A 84 -10.25 6.57 -8.93
CA ARG A 84 -11.51 7.16 -9.44
C ARG A 84 -12.74 6.78 -8.61
N GLU A 85 -12.79 5.57 -8.06
CA GLU A 85 -13.93 5.04 -7.30
C GLU A 85 -13.94 5.50 -5.83
N SER A 86 -12.79 5.91 -5.29
CA SER A 86 -12.60 6.29 -3.89
C SER A 86 -12.53 7.79 -3.68
N THR A 87 -12.63 8.24 -2.42
CA THR A 87 -12.70 9.67 -2.07
C THR A 87 -11.70 10.11 -1.01
N GLY A 88 -10.80 9.23 -0.55
CA GLY A 88 -9.79 9.59 0.47
C GLY A 88 -8.84 10.69 -0.01
N ASP A 89 -8.50 11.63 0.84
CA ASP A 89 -7.54 12.72 0.56
C ASP A 89 -6.12 12.21 0.32
N VAL A 90 -5.81 11.08 0.93
CA VAL A 90 -4.53 10.38 0.82
C VAL A 90 -4.76 8.98 0.27
N ILE A 91 -3.97 8.60 -0.72
CA ILE A 91 -3.93 7.27 -1.32
C ILE A 91 -2.70 6.54 -0.81
N VAL A 92 -2.88 5.36 -0.25
CA VAL A 92 -1.80 4.49 0.22
C VAL A 92 -1.79 3.22 -0.62
N ARG A 93 -0.72 2.96 -1.35
CA ARG A 93 -0.54 1.67 -2.03
C ARG A 93 0.00 0.64 -1.05
N VAL A 94 -0.62 -0.52 -1.00
CA VAL A 94 -0.12 -1.70 -0.27
C VAL A 94 -0.26 -2.91 -1.19
N ASP A 95 0.82 -3.60 -1.47
CA ASP A 95 0.77 -4.81 -2.29
C ASP A 95 0.23 -6.00 -1.48
N ALA A 96 -0.51 -6.92 -2.11
CA ALA A 96 -1.26 -7.98 -1.44
C ALA A 96 -0.41 -9.07 -0.74
N HIS A 97 0.91 -8.97 -0.85
CA HIS A 97 1.91 -9.77 -0.11
C HIS A 97 2.79 -8.92 0.81
N SER A 98 2.38 -7.69 1.09
CA SER A 98 3.09 -6.75 1.97
C SER A 98 2.29 -6.51 3.26
N GLU A 99 3.00 -6.39 4.36
CA GLU A 99 2.42 -6.15 5.68
C GLU A 99 2.99 -4.84 6.25
N PRO A 100 2.34 -3.68 6.05
CA PRO A 100 2.82 -2.42 6.61
C PRO A 100 2.93 -2.49 8.13
N MET A 101 4.05 -1.99 8.66
CA MET A 101 4.31 -1.94 10.10
C MET A 101 3.24 -1.12 10.85
N PRO A 102 2.97 -1.43 12.12
CA PRO A 102 2.05 -0.64 12.95
C PRO A 102 2.42 0.85 12.94
N GLY A 103 1.43 1.71 12.67
CA GLY A 103 1.61 3.17 12.60
C GLY A 103 2.06 3.69 11.24
N TYR A 104 2.30 2.84 10.25
CA TYR A 104 2.74 3.24 8.91
C TYR A 104 1.83 4.31 8.29
N ILE A 105 0.51 4.09 8.30
CA ILE A 105 -0.46 5.02 7.72
C ILE A 105 -0.49 6.34 8.51
N ALA A 106 -0.59 6.27 9.84
CA ALA A 106 -0.67 7.45 10.68
C ALA A 106 0.58 8.33 10.53
N ARG A 107 1.78 7.73 10.61
CA ARG A 107 3.04 8.44 10.47
C ARG A 107 3.22 9.01 9.05
N GLY A 108 2.82 8.27 8.03
CA GLY A 108 2.88 8.77 6.65
C GLY A 108 1.99 9.98 6.42
N VAL A 109 0.75 9.97 6.90
CA VAL A 109 -0.16 11.13 6.82
C VAL A 109 0.39 12.32 7.61
N GLU A 110 0.97 12.09 8.78
CA GLU A 110 1.63 13.13 9.58
C GLU A 110 2.77 13.79 8.81
N ILE A 111 3.70 13.01 8.26
CA ILE A 111 4.84 13.52 7.48
C ILE A 111 4.37 14.30 6.24
N LEU A 112 3.38 13.76 5.48
CA LEU A 112 2.79 14.53 4.37
C LEU A 112 2.32 15.91 4.81
N ASN A 113 1.64 15.98 5.97
CA ASN A 113 1.10 17.24 6.48
C ASN A 113 2.18 18.20 7.00
N GLU A 114 3.25 17.67 7.61
CA GLU A 114 4.36 18.45 8.14
C GLU A 114 5.25 19.01 7.04
N THR A 115 5.54 18.20 6.01
CA THR A 115 6.52 18.54 4.97
C THR A 115 5.90 19.20 3.74
N GLY A 116 4.60 18.98 3.51
CA GLY A 116 3.95 19.40 2.27
C GLY A 116 4.31 18.51 1.07
N ALA A 117 5.03 17.41 1.28
CA ALA A 117 5.38 16.46 0.21
C ALA A 117 4.15 15.89 -0.51
N ASP A 118 4.27 15.61 -1.78
CA ASP A 118 3.24 15.00 -2.62
C ASP A 118 3.19 13.48 -2.49
N LEU A 119 4.35 12.87 -2.20
CA LEU A 119 4.57 11.43 -2.12
C LEU A 119 5.58 11.11 -1.03
N LEU A 120 5.32 10.05 -0.30
CA LEU A 120 6.26 9.39 0.61
C LEU A 120 6.42 7.92 0.24
N GLY A 121 7.60 7.37 0.48
CA GLY A 121 7.86 5.94 0.47
C GLY A 121 8.33 5.44 1.82
N GLY A 122 8.14 4.16 2.07
CA GLY A 122 8.68 3.46 3.24
C GLY A 122 10.00 2.77 2.93
N ILE A 123 10.62 2.23 3.97
CA ILE A 123 11.77 1.30 3.85
C ILE A 123 11.21 -0.12 3.78
N MET A 124 11.72 -0.92 2.85
CA MET A 124 11.33 -2.32 2.71
C MET A 124 12.11 -3.19 3.70
N ASP A 125 11.39 -3.84 4.61
CA ASP A 125 11.93 -4.85 5.53
C ASP A 125 11.71 -6.24 4.92
N ALA A 126 12.61 -6.65 4.02
CA ALA A 126 12.53 -7.94 3.35
C ALA A 126 12.73 -9.09 4.35
N LYS A 127 11.78 -10.03 4.42
CA LYS A 127 11.81 -11.19 5.32
C LYS A 127 11.69 -12.50 4.56
N GLY A 128 12.56 -13.46 4.89
CA GLY A 128 12.52 -14.81 4.35
C GLY A 128 12.09 -15.83 5.40
N LYS A 129 11.23 -16.78 5.02
CA LYS A 129 10.78 -17.90 5.88
C LYS A 129 11.67 -19.14 5.71
N THR A 130 12.26 -19.35 4.54
CA THR A 130 13.20 -20.45 4.26
C THR A 130 14.64 -19.95 4.18
N PRO A 131 15.66 -20.82 4.30
CA PRO A 131 17.06 -20.40 4.16
C PRO A 131 17.36 -19.68 2.84
N PHE A 132 16.77 -20.13 1.74
CA PHE A 132 16.90 -19.47 0.44
C PHE A 132 16.26 -18.09 0.44
N GLN A 133 15.03 -17.95 0.96
CA GLN A 133 14.35 -16.66 1.07
C GLN A 133 15.12 -15.70 2.00
N GLN A 134 15.72 -16.20 3.09
CA GLN A 134 16.56 -15.38 3.97
C GLN A 134 17.80 -14.86 3.24
N ALA A 135 18.47 -15.69 2.44
CA ALA A 135 19.61 -15.27 1.63
C ALA A 135 19.20 -14.19 0.60
N VAL A 136 18.04 -14.36 -0.03
CA VAL A 136 17.47 -13.34 -0.93
C VAL A 136 17.16 -12.05 -0.17
N ALA A 137 16.53 -12.12 1.01
CA ALA A 137 16.22 -10.96 1.84
C ALA A 137 17.50 -10.19 2.23
N TRP A 138 18.57 -10.89 2.59
CA TRP A 138 19.88 -10.27 2.86
C TRP A 138 20.49 -9.58 1.64
N ALA A 139 20.34 -10.17 0.44
CA ALA A 139 20.77 -9.53 -0.80
C ALA A 139 19.97 -8.23 -1.05
N TYR A 140 18.66 -8.24 -0.77
CA TYR A 140 17.78 -7.07 -0.93
C TYR A 140 18.12 -5.91 0.03
N THR A 141 18.62 -6.20 1.22
CA THR A 141 18.99 -5.19 2.23
C THR A 141 20.48 -4.84 2.22
N SER A 142 21.26 -5.43 1.33
CA SER A 142 22.71 -5.21 1.22
C SER A 142 23.06 -4.25 0.08
N ARG A 143 23.95 -3.30 0.36
CA ARG A 143 24.55 -2.42 -0.67
C ARG A 143 25.29 -3.18 -1.77
N PHE A 144 25.77 -4.39 -1.47
CA PHE A 144 26.48 -5.26 -2.41
C PHE A 144 25.54 -6.16 -3.23
N GLY A 145 24.25 -6.24 -2.86
CA GLY A 145 23.26 -7.06 -3.54
C GLY A 145 22.53 -6.28 -4.64
N ILE A 146 21.45 -5.58 -4.30
CA ILE A 146 20.62 -4.87 -5.27
C ILE A 146 21.04 -3.41 -5.46
N GLY A 147 22.03 -2.94 -4.71
CA GLY A 147 22.51 -1.57 -4.78
C GLY A 147 22.02 -0.70 -3.63
N GLY A 148 22.33 0.60 -3.71
CA GLY A 148 22.23 1.54 -2.61
C GLY A 148 20.91 2.31 -2.52
N ALA A 149 19.81 1.85 -3.13
CA ALA A 149 18.54 2.54 -3.03
C ALA A 149 18.07 2.64 -1.57
N VAL A 150 17.73 3.85 -1.13
CA VAL A 150 17.42 4.17 0.28
C VAL A 150 16.30 3.29 0.84
N PHE A 151 15.30 2.96 0.03
CA PHE A 151 14.20 2.11 0.47
C PHE A 151 14.57 0.63 0.68
N HIS A 152 15.76 0.19 0.23
CA HIS A 152 16.30 -1.15 0.50
C HIS A 152 17.25 -1.19 1.69
N VAL A 153 18.13 -0.19 1.81
CA VAL A 153 19.24 -0.23 2.78
C VAL A 153 19.01 0.68 3.98
N GLY A 154 17.95 1.47 3.96
CA GLY A 154 17.70 2.50 4.96
C GLY A 154 18.61 3.72 4.77
N GLY A 155 18.33 4.79 5.50
CA GLY A 155 19.05 6.06 5.45
C GLY A 155 18.29 7.16 6.16
N GLU A 156 18.79 8.38 6.06
CA GLU A 156 18.08 9.56 6.53
C GLU A 156 16.89 9.89 5.64
N ALA A 157 15.84 10.50 6.23
CA ALA A 157 14.71 10.99 5.46
C ALA A 157 15.14 12.11 4.51
N GLY A 158 14.72 12.03 3.26
CA GLY A 158 15.10 13.01 2.23
C GLY A 158 14.39 12.73 0.91
N GLU A 159 14.77 13.47 -0.12
CA GLU A 159 14.29 13.24 -1.47
C GLU A 159 14.76 11.88 -2.00
N ALA A 160 13.87 11.18 -2.71
CA ALA A 160 14.15 9.87 -3.27
C ALA A 160 13.59 9.75 -4.69
N GLU A 161 14.34 9.04 -5.56
CA GLU A 161 13.93 8.81 -6.96
C GLU A 161 12.78 7.79 -7.09
N SER A 162 12.59 6.96 -6.07
CA SER A 162 11.53 5.94 -6.04
C SER A 162 11.00 5.72 -4.63
N ALA A 163 9.74 5.28 -4.54
CA ALA A 163 9.04 5.04 -3.29
C ALA A 163 8.50 3.61 -3.22
N TYR A 164 8.80 2.90 -2.14
CA TYR A 164 8.18 1.61 -1.81
C TYR A 164 6.89 1.83 -1.01
N LEU A 165 5.81 1.13 -1.35
CA LEU A 165 4.48 1.26 -0.74
C LEU A 165 4.05 2.73 -0.59
N GLY A 166 4.02 3.46 -1.70
CA GLY A 166 3.85 4.91 -1.72
C GLY A 166 2.59 5.40 -1.02
N ILE A 167 2.74 6.52 -0.29
CA ILE A 167 1.67 7.29 0.34
C ILE A 167 1.59 8.61 -0.42
N PHE A 168 0.49 8.85 -1.13
CA PHE A 168 0.33 9.96 -2.05
C PHE A 168 -0.75 10.93 -1.58
N ARG A 169 -0.56 12.22 -1.79
CA ARG A 169 -1.70 13.12 -1.85
C ARG A 169 -2.54 12.76 -3.08
N ARG A 170 -3.85 12.64 -2.92
CA ARG A 170 -4.75 12.42 -4.06
C ARG A 170 -4.56 13.48 -5.14
N SER A 171 -4.48 14.75 -4.74
CA SER A 171 -4.27 15.87 -5.66
C SER A 171 -3.00 15.76 -6.50
N ALA A 172 -1.95 15.11 -6.00
CA ALA A 172 -0.73 14.86 -6.76
C ALA A 172 -0.97 13.82 -7.86
N LEU A 173 -1.62 12.71 -7.54
CA LEU A 173 -1.99 11.68 -8.53
C LEU A 173 -2.93 12.25 -9.61
N GLU A 174 -3.92 13.05 -9.22
CA GLU A 174 -4.84 13.69 -10.16
C GLU A 174 -4.10 14.66 -11.10
N ARG A 175 -3.12 15.41 -10.58
CA ARG A 175 -2.32 16.37 -11.36
C ARG A 175 -1.46 15.72 -12.44
N VAL A 176 -0.99 14.48 -12.20
CA VAL A 176 -0.16 13.72 -13.17
C VAL A 176 -0.96 12.70 -13.98
N GLY A 177 -2.27 12.56 -13.75
CA GLY A 177 -3.13 11.64 -14.48
C GLY A 177 -3.16 10.20 -13.96
N GLY A 178 -2.55 9.93 -12.79
CA GLY A 178 -2.51 8.62 -12.15
C GLY A 178 -1.20 7.86 -12.38
N TYR A 179 -1.29 6.54 -12.44
CA TYR A 179 -0.18 5.63 -12.73
C TYR A 179 -0.13 5.29 -14.23
N ASP A 180 1.07 5.22 -14.78
CA ASP A 180 1.34 4.80 -16.17
C ASP A 180 1.39 3.27 -16.29
#